data_a51e3b2f9189c976d82efe242bdd64a9
#
_entry.id   a51e3b2f9189c976d82efe242bdd64a9
#
_cell.length_a   1.000
_cell.length_b   1.000
_cell.length_c   1.000
_cell.angle_alpha   90.00
_cell.angle_beta   90.00
_cell.angle_gamma   90.00
#
_symmetry.space_group_name_H-M   'P 1'
#
loop_
_entity.id
_entity.type
_entity.pdbx_description
1 polymer ?
#
loop_
_entity_poly.entity_id
_entity_poly.type
_entity_poly.pdbx_seq_one_letter_code
_entity_poly.pdbx_strand_id
1 'polypeptide(L)'
;MKIALVQMDVAHGQPAENVKHVKEMLKRALDDNPDVIVLPEMWNTGYALDELDGIADKDGLESQALLSHFAREHAVAILGGSVAIEKDGKFYNTTYVYNKSGDLINTYSKVHLFGLMAEDQYMSAGTVESVFELDGVTAASVICYDIRFPEWVRTQMAQGVKVLFVVAQWPEPRVQQWEILLKARAVENQAFVVAVNRVGARPDDVFSGHSMVIDPLGNVVLQAKEHEEGIFTADINLEEVDRVRGQIPVFEDRRTDLYH
;
A
#
# COMPACT_ATOMS: atom_id res chain seq x y z
N MET A 1 6.31 -14.37 -8.32
CA MET A 1 6.20 -13.77 -6.97
C MET A 1 4.78 -13.97 -6.49
N LYS A 2 4.62 -14.60 -5.33
CA LYS A 2 3.30 -14.82 -4.72
C LYS A 2 3.03 -13.74 -3.68
N ILE A 3 1.87 -13.07 -3.77
CA ILE A 3 1.52 -11.93 -2.94
C ILE A 3 0.24 -12.22 -2.18
N ALA A 4 0.24 -11.99 -0.87
CA ALA A 4 -0.95 -12.08 -0.02
C ALA A 4 -1.46 -10.67 0.31
N LEU A 5 -2.68 -10.38 -0.09
CA LEU A 5 -3.41 -9.15 0.19
C LEU A 5 -4.21 -9.34 1.48
N VAL A 6 -3.93 -8.55 2.49
CA VAL A 6 -4.65 -8.58 3.75
C VAL A 6 -5.77 -7.53 3.71
N GLN A 7 -6.95 -7.94 3.26
CA GLN A 7 -8.15 -7.11 3.32
C GLN A 7 -8.80 -7.31 4.69
N MET A 8 -8.65 -6.34 5.57
CA MET A 8 -9.09 -6.45 6.97
C MET A 8 -9.93 -5.26 7.41
N ASP A 9 -10.73 -5.46 8.45
CA ASP A 9 -11.35 -4.36 9.18
C ASP A 9 -10.32 -3.68 10.09
N VAL A 10 -10.55 -2.41 10.38
CA VAL A 10 -9.68 -1.59 11.24
C VAL A 10 -10.57 -0.89 12.27
N ALA A 11 -10.44 -1.25 13.53
CA ALA A 11 -11.19 -0.63 14.62
C ALA A 11 -10.76 0.83 14.79
N HIS A 12 -11.73 1.75 14.71
CA HIS A 12 -11.50 3.19 14.77
C HIS A 12 -10.99 3.60 16.14
N GLY A 13 -9.81 4.25 16.21
CA GLY A 13 -9.22 4.74 17.45
C GLY A 13 -8.79 3.65 18.45
N GLN A 14 -8.61 2.39 18.02
CA GLN A 14 -8.32 1.26 18.92
C GLN A 14 -6.98 0.55 18.59
N PRO A 15 -5.81 1.19 18.85
CA PRO A 15 -4.52 0.64 18.43
C PRO A 15 -4.22 -0.76 18.97
N ALA A 16 -4.51 -1.01 20.24
CA ALA A 16 -4.23 -2.30 20.87
C ALA A 16 -5.04 -3.46 20.23
N GLU A 17 -6.31 -3.18 19.88
CA GLU A 17 -7.16 -4.14 19.16
C GLU A 17 -6.63 -4.38 17.74
N ASN A 18 -6.29 -3.31 17.04
CA ASN A 18 -5.77 -3.38 15.68
C ASN A 18 -4.42 -4.12 15.61
N VAL A 19 -3.51 -3.88 16.54
CA VAL A 19 -2.23 -4.61 16.65
C VAL A 19 -2.47 -6.11 16.84
N LYS A 20 -3.42 -6.48 17.72
CA LYS A 20 -3.80 -7.88 17.92
C LYS A 20 -4.37 -8.48 16.63
N HIS A 21 -5.27 -7.76 15.98
CA HIS A 21 -5.92 -8.22 14.76
C HIS A 21 -4.92 -8.39 13.61
N VAL A 22 -4.02 -7.43 13.40
CA VAL A 22 -2.94 -7.55 12.40
C VAL A 22 -2.06 -8.78 12.65
N LYS A 23 -1.71 -9.09 13.91
CA LYS A 23 -0.95 -10.30 14.23
C LYS A 23 -1.68 -11.59 13.83
N GLU A 24 -3.00 -11.63 14.00
CA GLU A 24 -3.83 -12.76 13.60
C GLU A 24 -3.90 -12.87 12.06
N MET A 25 -4.10 -11.74 11.37
CA MET A 25 -4.17 -11.71 9.91
C MET A 25 -2.83 -12.05 9.25
N LEU A 26 -1.71 -11.56 9.79
CA LEU A 26 -0.37 -11.92 9.32
C LEU A 26 -0.11 -13.42 9.43
N LYS A 27 -0.51 -14.08 10.54
CA LYS A 27 -0.39 -15.53 10.69
C LYS A 27 -1.21 -16.29 9.65
N ARG A 28 -2.45 -15.87 9.43
CA ARG A 28 -3.32 -16.48 8.40
C ARG A 28 -2.76 -16.30 6.99
N ALA A 29 -2.08 -15.19 6.73
CA ALA A 29 -1.47 -14.93 5.42
C ALA A 29 -0.35 -15.93 5.07
N LEU A 30 0.26 -16.58 6.06
CA LEU A 30 1.31 -17.58 5.83
C LEU A 30 0.78 -18.91 5.27
N ASP A 31 -0.53 -19.21 5.38
CA ASP A 31 -1.11 -20.48 4.96
C ASP A 31 -0.85 -20.79 3.46
N ASP A 32 -0.76 -19.74 2.64
CA ASP A 32 -0.48 -19.85 1.21
C ASP A 32 1.01 -19.73 0.84
N ASN A 33 1.90 -19.62 1.82
CA ASN A 33 3.35 -19.42 1.63
C ASN A 33 3.67 -18.26 0.67
N PRO A 34 3.24 -17.01 0.96
CA PRO A 34 3.51 -15.87 0.10
C PRO A 34 4.98 -15.44 0.16
N ASP A 35 5.44 -14.81 -0.93
CA ASP A 35 6.71 -14.09 -0.93
C ASP A 35 6.60 -12.74 -0.23
N VAL A 36 5.43 -12.08 -0.36
CA VAL A 36 5.14 -10.74 0.16
C VAL A 36 3.73 -10.71 0.77
N ILE A 37 3.61 -10.15 1.97
CA ILE A 37 2.32 -9.83 2.61
C ILE A 37 2.12 -8.32 2.54
N VAL A 38 0.92 -7.87 2.17
CA VAL A 38 0.56 -6.44 2.04
C VAL A 38 -0.60 -6.11 2.98
N LEU A 39 -0.39 -5.14 3.88
CA LEU A 39 -1.39 -4.62 4.82
C LEU A 39 -2.08 -3.35 4.27
N PRO A 40 -3.26 -2.96 4.78
CA PRO A 40 -3.96 -1.73 4.37
C PRO A 40 -3.38 -0.46 5.01
N GLU A 41 -3.91 0.70 4.62
CA GLU A 41 -3.56 2.03 5.16
C GLU A 41 -4.03 2.19 6.61
N MET A 42 -3.24 2.94 7.42
CA MET A 42 -3.59 3.40 8.78
C MET A 42 -4.17 2.30 9.67
N TRP A 43 -3.62 1.09 9.54
CA TRP A 43 -4.18 -0.09 10.21
C TRP A 43 -4.05 -0.02 11.74
N ASN A 44 -3.14 0.80 12.28
CA ASN A 44 -2.97 0.94 13.73
C ASN A 44 -4.09 1.76 14.39
N THR A 45 -4.52 2.86 13.78
CA THR A 45 -5.46 3.82 14.40
C THR A 45 -6.76 3.98 13.62
N GLY A 46 -6.81 3.55 12.37
CA GLY A 46 -7.81 4.04 11.43
C GLY A 46 -7.65 5.55 11.22
N TYR A 47 -8.70 6.20 10.75
CA TYR A 47 -8.73 7.67 10.58
C TYR A 47 -9.32 8.39 11.82
N ALA A 48 -8.93 7.97 13.03
CA ALA A 48 -9.24 8.68 14.29
C ALA A 48 -8.26 9.84 14.47
N LEU A 49 -8.32 10.81 13.56
CA LEU A 49 -7.31 11.86 13.40
C LEU A 49 -7.30 12.86 14.56
N ASP A 50 -8.42 13.10 15.19
CA ASP A 50 -8.58 13.98 16.37
C ASP A 50 -8.04 13.37 17.66
N GLU A 51 -7.74 12.06 17.65
CA GLU A 51 -7.21 11.33 18.81
C GLU A 51 -5.69 11.05 18.70
N LEU A 52 -5.02 11.46 17.62
CA LEU A 52 -3.63 11.09 17.30
C LEU A 52 -2.62 11.38 18.41
N ASP A 53 -2.80 12.48 19.17
CA ASP A 53 -1.94 12.81 20.32
C ASP A 53 -1.85 11.67 21.35
N GLY A 54 -2.88 10.83 21.45
CA GLY A 54 -2.96 9.74 22.42
C GLY A 54 -2.73 8.35 21.85
N ILE A 55 -2.85 8.19 20.52
CA ILE A 55 -2.92 6.86 19.89
C ILE A 55 -1.92 6.63 18.75
N ALA A 56 -1.23 7.67 18.27
CA ALA A 56 -0.22 7.51 17.23
C ALA A 56 1.01 6.74 17.76
N ASP A 57 1.62 5.93 16.89
CA ASP A 57 2.83 5.17 17.22
C ASP A 57 4.05 6.12 17.23
N LYS A 58 4.67 6.28 18.41
CA LYS A 58 5.79 7.18 18.57
C LYS A 58 7.00 6.69 17.79
N ASP A 59 7.48 7.51 16.85
CA ASP A 59 8.55 7.17 15.90
C ASP A 59 8.28 5.87 15.09
N GLY A 60 7.04 5.35 15.14
CA GLY A 60 6.67 4.08 14.53
C GLY A 60 7.30 2.84 15.18
N LEU A 61 7.80 2.95 16.41
CA LEU A 61 8.63 1.93 17.04
C LEU A 61 7.88 0.61 17.28
N GLU A 62 6.61 0.67 17.70
CA GLU A 62 5.82 -0.53 17.95
C GLU A 62 5.52 -1.27 16.64
N SER A 63 5.07 -0.55 15.63
CA SER A 63 4.76 -1.11 14.32
C SER A 63 6.01 -1.66 13.63
N GLN A 64 7.12 -0.95 13.69
CA GLN A 64 8.39 -1.40 13.12
C GLN A 64 8.89 -2.66 13.81
N ALA A 65 8.86 -2.73 15.14
CA ALA A 65 9.28 -3.91 15.90
C ALA A 65 8.42 -5.13 15.55
N LEU A 66 7.10 -4.96 15.45
CA LEU A 66 6.17 -6.02 15.06
C LEU A 66 6.49 -6.56 13.66
N LEU A 67 6.54 -5.67 12.66
CA LEU A 67 6.67 -6.07 11.26
C LEU A 67 8.05 -6.67 10.96
N SER A 68 9.14 -6.06 11.48
CA SER A 68 10.51 -6.58 11.36
C SER A 68 10.67 -7.96 11.99
N HIS A 69 10.14 -8.14 13.20
CA HIS A 69 10.18 -9.43 13.89
C HIS A 69 9.44 -10.51 13.11
N PHE A 70 8.21 -10.22 12.67
CA PHE A 70 7.39 -11.17 11.92
C PHE A 70 8.04 -11.54 10.57
N ALA A 71 8.54 -10.57 9.83
CA ALA A 71 9.22 -10.80 8.55
C ALA A 71 10.41 -11.75 8.71
N ARG A 72 11.26 -11.51 9.74
CA ARG A 72 12.43 -12.33 10.05
C ARG A 72 12.06 -13.73 10.52
N GLU A 73 11.10 -13.84 11.43
CA GLU A 73 10.69 -15.13 12.01
C GLU A 73 10.13 -16.08 10.95
N HIS A 74 9.39 -15.54 9.99
CA HIS A 74 8.71 -16.34 8.96
C HIS A 74 9.36 -16.29 7.58
N ALA A 75 10.50 -15.60 7.44
CA ALA A 75 11.21 -15.41 6.17
C ALA A 75 10.30 -14.94 5.02
N VAL A 76 9.40 -14.00 5.31
CA VAL A 76 8.45 -13.39 4.37
C VAL A 76 8.67 -11.89 4.30
N ALA A 77 8.63 -11.30 3.10
CA ALA A 77 8.69 -9.85 2.97
C ALA A 77 7.35 -9.22 3.37
N ILE A 78 7.38 -8.01 3.93
CA ILE A 78 6.17 -7.30 4.35
C ILE A 78 6.17 -5.88 3.80
N LEU A 79 5.16 -5.55 3.02
CA LEU A 79 4.74 -4.18 2.80
C LEU A 79 3.71 -3.85 3.88
N GLY A 80 4.15 -3.11 4.89
CA GLY A 80 3.47 -2.98 6.17
C GLY A 80 2.21 -2.13 6.17
N GLY A 81 1.57 -1.93 5.01
CA GLY A 81 0.46 -1.00 4.90
C GLY A 81 0.93 0.42 5.23
N SER A 82 0.13 1.14 5.99
CA SER A 82 0.65 2.34 6.65
C SER A 82 0.12 2.47 8.07
N VAL A 83 0.80 3.29 8.86
CA VAL A 83 0.49 3.57 10.26
C VAL A 83 0.53 5.06 10.53
N ALA A 84 -0.30 5.53 11.46
CA ALA A 84 -0.16 6.86 12.04
C ALA A 84 1.02 6.87 12.99
N ILE A 85 2.00 7.71 12.72
CA ILE A 85 3.16 7.91 13.60
C ILE A 85 3.23 9.34 14.09
N GLU A 86 3.76 9.53 15.30
CA GLU A 86 4.24 10.82 15.78
C GLU A 86 5.76 10.87 15.65
N LYS A 87 6.27 11.90 14.96
CA LYS A 87 7.71 12.13 14.83
C LYS A 87 7.99 13.64 14.87
N ASP A 88 8.94 14.05 15.72
CA ASP A 88 9.34 15.45 15.91
C ASP A 88 8.15 16.40 16.17
N GLY A 89 7.16 15.93 16.94
CA GLY A 89 5.94 16.67 17.28
C GLY A 89 4.96 16.87 16.11
N LYS A 90 5.05 16.03 15.07
CA LYS A 90 4.16 16.02 13.91
C LYS A 90 3.65 14.60 13.66
N PHE A 91 2.46 14.49 13.09
CA PHE A 91 1.89 13.21 12.68
C PHE A 91 2.09 12.95 11.20
N TYR A 92 2.35 11.70 10.86
CA TYR A 92 2.52 11.23 9.47
C TYR A 92 1.78 9.92 9.25
N ASN A 93 1.29 9.73 8.03
CA ASN A 93 0.77 8.47 7.54
C ASN A 93 1.91 7.74 6.82
N THR A 94 2.50 6.72 7.45
CA THR A 94 3.80 6.18 7.04
C THR A 94 3.77 4.67 6.77
N THR A 95 4.27 4.27 5.61
CA THR A 95 4.53 2.88 5.21
C THR A 95 5.95 2.48 5.57
N TYR A 96 6.12 1.26 6.07
CA TYR A 96 7.40 0.58 6.26
C TYR A 96 7.44 -0.70 5.42
N VAL A 97 8.55 -0.96 4.75
CA VAL A 97 8.76 -2.17 3.94
C VAL A 97 9.93 -2.98 4.49
N TYR A 98 9.70 -4.26 4.72
CA TYR A 98 10.69 -5.19 5.26
C TYR A 98 10.98 -6.32 4.27
N ASN A 99 12.26 -6.68 4.14
CA ASN A 99 12.69 -7.87 3.43
C ASN A 99 12.49 -9.15 4.28
N LYS A 100 12.74 -10.31 3.70
CA LYS A 100 12.62 -11.62 4.36
C LYS A 100 13.56 -11.81 5.56
N SER A 101 14.61 -10.99 5.70
CA SER A 101 15.50 -10.97 6.86
C SER A 101 15.02 -10.06 7.98
N GLY A 102 13.89 -9.35 7.77
CA GLY A 102 13.36 -8.37 8.71
C GLY A 102 14.10 -7.03 8.70
N ASP A 103 14.91 -6.76 7.67
CA ASP A 103 15.58 -5.48 7.52
C ASP A 103 14.60 -4.48 6.90
N LEU A 104 14.57 -3.26 7.43
CA LEU A 104 13.83 -2.15 6.86
C LEU A 104 14.48 -1.70 5.55
N ILE A 105 13.80 -1.88 4.43
CA ILE A 105 14.31 -1.53 3.09
C ILE A 105 13.71 -0.25 2.53
N ASN A 106 12.57 0.19 3.07
CA ASN A 106 11.96 1.47 2.68
C ASN A 106 11.07 2.05 3.77
N THR A 107 10.99 3.38 3.78
CA THR A 107 10.05 4.16 4.60
C THR A 107 9.45 5.24 3.72
N TYR A 108 8.14 5.34 3.69
CA TYR A 108 7.41 6.33 2.89
C TYR A 108 6.30 6.98 3.70
N SER A 109 6.29 8.30 3.79
CA SER A 109 5.16 9.06 4.35
C SER A 109 4.34 9.64 3.21
N LYS A 110 3.02 9.52 3.30
CA LYS A 110 2.04 9.96 2.31
C LYS A 110 2.28 11.42 1.89
N VAL A 111 2.39 11.64 0.58
CA VAL A 111 2.71 12.97 0.03
C VAL A 111 1.44 13.79 -0.19
N HIS A 112 0.35 13.17 -0.66
CA HIS A 112 -0.90 13.87 -0.92
C HIS A 112 -1.93 13.54 0.15
N LEU A 113 -2.14 14.49 1.06
CA LEU A 113 -3.09 14.35 2.17
C LEU A 113 -4.53 14.58 1.67
N PHE A 114 -5.46 13.77 2.16
CA PHE A 114 -6.85 13.79 1.69
C PHE A 114 -7.71 14.73 2.52
N GLY A 115 -7.87 15.99 2.05
CA GLY A 115 -8.59 17.05 2.76
C GLY A 115 -10.08 16.76 3.02
N LEU A 116 -10.74 15.93 2.18
CA LEU A 116 -12.14 15.56 2.40
C LEU A 116 -12.35 14.73 3.68
N MET A 117 -11.30 14.04 4.15
CA MET A 117 -11.26 13.34 5.44
C MET A 117 -10.44 14.11 6.48
N ALA A 118 -10.19 15.41 6.25
CA ALA A 118 -9.44 16.31 7.12
C ALA A 118 -7.98 15.89 7.41
N GLU A 119 -7.40 14.99 6.60
CA GLU A 119 -6.04 14.49 6.84
C GLU A 119 -5.00 15.62 6.85
N ASP A 120 -5.16 16.63 5.99
CA ASP A 120 -4.32 17.82 5.90
C ASP A 120 -4.39 18.75 7.09
N GLN A 121 -5.39 18.61 7.95
CA GLN A 121 -5.54 19.40 9.18
C GLN A 121 -4.78 18.80 10.37
N TYR A 122 -4.55 17.49 10.35
CA TYR A 122 -3.96 16.74 11.45
C TYR A 122 -2.57 16.19 11.15
N MET A 123 -2.28 15.89 9.87
CA MET A 123 -1.05 15.22 9.46
C MET A 123 -0.16 16.13 8.61
N SER A 124 1.11 15.79 8.57
CA SER A 124 2.12 16.42 7.73
C SER A 124 2.40 15.55 6.52
N ALA A 125 2.55 16.19 5.36
CA ALA A 125 2.90 15.49 4.12
C ALA A 125 4.36 15.03 4.13
N GLY A 126 4.61 13.86 3.51
CA GLY A 126 5.95 13.41 3.15
C GLY A 126 6.51 14.21 1.97
N THR A 127 7.80 14.02 1.70
CA THR A 127 8.52 14.79 0.65
C THR A 127 9.44 13.92 -0.21
N VAL A 128 9.45 12.60 0.01
CA VAL A 128 10.37 11.68 -0.66
C VAL A 128 9.61 10.58 -1.40
N GLU A 129 10.21 10.09 -2.47
CA GLU A 129 9.71 8.96 -3.26
C GLU A 129 9.85 7.65 -2.50
N SER A 130 9.11 6.64 -2.95
CA SER A 130 9.10 5.30 -2.36
C SER A 130 9.48 4.25 -3.41
N VAL A 131 10.72 4.29 -3.87
CA VAL A 131 11.29 3.25 -4.76
C VAL A 131 12.28 2.41 -3.98
N PHE A 132 12.17 1.09 -4.09
CA PHE A 132 13.00 0.13 -3.35
C PHE A 132 13.18 -1.18 -4.10
N GLU A 133 14.21 -1.95 -3.69
CA GLU A 133 14.43 -3.31 -4.21
C GLU A 133 13.82 -4.34 -3.25
N LEU A 134 12.96 -5.21 -3.79
CA LEU A 134 12.32 -6.28 -3.06
C LEU A 134 12.61 -7.62 -3.76
N ASP A 135 13.44 -8.46 -3.15
CA ASP A 135 13.87 -9.76 -3.72
C ASP A 135 14.39 -9.64 -5.18
N GLY A 136 15.16 -8.59 -5.47
CA GLY A 136 15.72 -8.34 -6.81
C GLY A 136 14.75 -7.72 -7.80
N VAL A 137 13.60 -7.22 -7.33
CA VAL A 137 12.58 -6.54 -8.14
C VAL A 137 12.47 -5.09 -7.70
N THR A 138 12.68 -4.16 -8.63
CA THR A 138 12.42 -2.74 -8.37
C THR A 138 10.92 -2.53 -8.20
N ALA A 139 10.51 -2.05 -7.03
CA ALA A 139 9.13 -1.80 -6.65
C ALA A 139 8.95 -0.38 -6.09
N ALA A 140 7.72 0.08 -6.06
CA ALA A 140 7.35 1.33 -5.40
C ALA A 140 6.08 1.16 -4.58
N SER A 141 5.86 2.05 -3.61
CA SER A 141 4.59 2.10 -2.87
C SER A 141 4.04 3.51 -2.79
N VAL A 142 2.71 3.62 -2.84
CA VAL A 142 1.98 4.86 -2.63
C VAL A 142 0.80 4.62 -1.70
N ILE A 143 0.30 5.67 -1.06
CA ILE A 143 -0.78 5.56 -0.08
C ILE A 143 -2.03 6.24 -0.63
N CYS A 144 -3.07 5.45 -0.86
CA CYS A 144 -4.47 5.85 -1.07
C CYS A 144 -4.62 7.02 -2.07
N TYR A 145 -4.76 8.24 -1.57
CA TYR A 145 -5.01 9.43 -2.38
C TYR A 145 -3.90 9.74 -3.39
N ASP A 146 -2.66 9.30 -3.12
CA ASP A 146 -1.52 9.46 -4.04
C ASP A 146 -1.79 8.92 -5.44
N ILE A 147 -2.63 7.86 -5.59
CA ILE A 147 -2.95 7.29 -6.90
C ILE A 147 -3.69 8.24 -7.84
N ARG A 148 -4.27 9.34 -7.32
CA ARG A 148 -4.93 10.35 -8.14
C ARG A 148 -3.96 11.26 -8.89
N PHE A 149 -2.70 11.24 -8.51
CA PHE A 149 -1.65 12.11 -9.06
C PHE A 149 -0.74 11.30 -10.00
N PRO A 150 -1.06 11.24 -11.31
CA PRO A 150 -0.27 10.49 -12.29
C PRO A 150 1.18 10.97 -12.37
N GLU A 151 1.43 12.25 -12.13
CA GLU A 151 2.77 12.84 -12.11
C GLU A 151 3.64 12.19 -11.04
N TRP A 152 3.11 12.07 -9.81
CA TRP A 152 3.81 11.48 -8.69
C TRP A 152 4.09 9.99 -8.90
N VAL A 153 3.10 9.27 -9.39
CA VAL A 153 3.28 7.86 -9.72
C VAL A 153 4.28 7.70 -10.86
N ARG A 154 4.17 8.48 -11.94
CA ARG A 154 5.06 8.41 -13.10
C ARG A 154 6.53 8.68 -12.75
N THR A 155 6.80 9.63 -11.85
CA THR A 155 8.15 9.94 -11.38
C THR A 155 8.83 8.70 -10.79
N GLN A 156 8.12 7.92 -10.00
CA GLN A 156 8.63 6.68 -9.42
C GLN A 156 8.72 5.55 -10.47
N MET A 157 7.67 5.36 -11.26
CA MET A 157 7.60 4.28 -12.26
C MET A 157 8.68 4.41 -13.34
N ALA A 158 9.12 5.64 -13.65
CA ALA A 158 10.20 5.91 -14.60
C ALA A 158 11.59 5.43 -14.15
N GLN A 159 11.71 4.98 -12.91
CA GLN A 159 12.94 4.42 -12.33
C GLN A 159 13.04 2.89 -12.50
N GLY A 160 12.28 2.32 -13.44
CA GLY A 160 12.33 0.89 -13.73
C GLY A 160 11.40 0.01 -12.86
N VAL A 161 10.52 0.63 -12.08
CA VAL A 161 9.58 -0.06 -11.19
C VAL A 161 8.70 -1.04 -11.97
N LYS A 162 8.67 -2.31 -11.53
CA LYS A 162 7.86 -3.39 -12.12
C LYS A 162 6.57 -3.66 -11.34
N VAL A 163 6.54 -3.33 -10.04
CA VAL A 163 5.38 -3.53 -9.16
C VAL A 163 5.10 -2.26 -8.38
N LEU A 164 3.90 -1.71 -8.54
CA LEU A 164 3.39 -0.61 -7.74
C LEU A 164 2.44 -1.16 -6.67
N PHE A 165 2.81 -0.99 -5.41
CA PHE A 165 1.94 -1.29 -4.28
C PHE A 165 1.11 -0.05 -3.90
N VAL A 166 -0.17 -0.28 -3.61
CA VAL A 166 -1.11 0.78 -3.19
C VAL A 166 -1.85 0.32 -1.96
N VAL A 167 -1.66 1.01 -0.85
CA VAL A 167 -2.35 0.68 0.41
C VAL A 167 -3.38 1.76 0.73
N ALA A 168 -4.60 1.38 1.14
CA ALA A 168 -5.69 2.33 1.23
C ALA A 168 -6.70 2.07 2.36
N GLN A 169 -7.36 3.16 2.77
CA GLN A 169 -8.69 3.21 3.35
C GLN A 169 -9.58 4.04 2.41
N TRP A 170 -9.99 3.42 1.31
CA TRP A 170 -10.76 4.06 0.24
C TRP A 170 -12.26 3.81 0.43
N PRO A 171 -13.06 4.84 0.71
CA PRO A 171 -14.48 4.68 1.03
C PRO A 171 -15.31 4.18 -0.16
N GLU A 172 -16.31 3.38 0.14
CA GLU A 172 -17.21 2.72 -0.82
C GLU A 172 -17.87 3.66 -1.84
N PRO A 173 -18.34 4.87 -1.50
CA PRO A 173 -18.96 5.75 -2.50
C PRO A 173 -18.05 6.15 -3.66
N ARG A 174 -16.76 5.89 -3.54
CA ARG A 174 -15.74 6.22 -4.55
C ARG A 174 -15.00 4.98 -5.08
N VAL A 175 -15.53 3.78 -4.88
CA VAL A 175 -14.91 2.52 -5.30
C VAL A 175 -14.72 2.43 -6.81
N GLN A 176 -15.65 2.95 -7.59
CA GLN A 176 -15.52 2.97 -9.06
C GLN A 176 -14.26 3.75 -9.50
N GLN A 177 -13.96 4.90 -8.86
CA GLN A 177 -12.76 5.65 -9.15
C GLN A 177 -11.50 4.89 -8.72
N TRP A 178 -11.54 4.17 -7.60
CA TRP A 178 -10.47 3.29 -7.15
C TRP A 178 -10.07 2.29 -8.22
N GLU A 179 -11.03 1.53 -8.73
CA GLU A 179 -10.78 0.51 -9.75
C GLU A 179 -10.27 1.10 -11.07
N ILE A 180 -10.86 2.22 -11.51
CA ILE A 180 -10.44 2.91 -12.75
C ILE A 180 -9.00 3.40 -12.62
N LEU A 181 -8.67 4.06 -11.50
CA LEU A 181 -7.33 4.61 -11.28
C LEU A 181 -6.27 3.52 -11.19
N LEU A 182 -6.53 2.43 -10.48
CA LEU A 182 -5.59 1.30 -10.39
C LEU A 182 -5.30 0.70 -11.76
N LYS A 183 -6.34 0.44 -12.57
CA LYS A 183 -6.18 -0.05 -13.93
C LYS A 183 -5.41 0.93 -14.82
N ALA A 184 -5.69 2.23 -14.70
CA ALA A 184 -4.95 3.26 -15.42
C ALA A 184 -3.46 3.24 -15.04
N ARG A 185 -3.13 3.17 -13.74
CA ARG A 185 -1.74 3.07 -13.28
C ARG A 185 -1.01 1.84 -13.82
N ALA A 186 -1.69 0.70 -13.89
CA ALA A 186 -1.12 -0.52 -14.46
C ALA A 186 -0.80 -0.34 -15.96
N VAL A 187 -1.78 0.11 -16.75
CA VAL A 187 -1.66 0.22 -18.21
C VAL A 187 -0.65 1.28 -18.62
N GLU A 188 -0.75 2.48 -18.07
CA GLU A 188 0.10 3.62 -18.47
C GLU A 188 1.56 3.47 -18.05
N ASN A 189 1.84 2.65 -17.02
CA ASN A 189 3.19 2.35 -16.53
C ASN A 189 3.66 0.95 -16.91
N GLN A 190 2.82 0.17 -17.57
CA GLN A 190 3.14 -1.21 -17.99
C GLN A 190 3.77 -2.01 -16.85
N ALA A 191 3.08 -2.04 -15.71
CA ALA A 191 3.57 -2.66 -14.48
C ALA A 191 2.41 -3.35 -13.75
N PHE A 192 2.74 -4.30 -12.87
CA PHE A 192 1.75 -4.83 -11.95
C PHE A 192 1.34 -3.75 -10.94
N VAL A 193 0.05 -3.70 -10.63
CA VAL A 193 -0.48 -2.91 -9.51
C VAL A 193 -1.06 -3.88 -8.50
N VAL A 194 -0.56 -3.80 -7.27
CA VAL A 194 -1.00 -4.59 -6.11
C VAL A 194 -1.64 -3.65 -5.12
N ALA A 195 -2.94 -3.72 -4.99
CA ALA A 195 -3.71 -2.76 -4.21
C ALA A 195 -4.46 -3.43 -3.06
N VAL A 196 -4.28 -2.92 -1.85
CA VAL A 196 -5.00 -3.38 -0.65
C VAL A 196 -5.82 -2.24 -0.10
N ASN A 197 -7.12 -2.49 0.05
CA ASN A 197 -8.06 -1.61 0.73
C ASN A 197 -8.66 -2.35 1.92
N ARG A 198 -9.00 -1.62 2.99
CA ARG A 198 -9.72 -2.19 4.13
C ARG A 198 -11.19 -2.51 3.81
N VAL A 199 -11.81 -3.31 4.67
CA VAL A 199 -13.28 -3.45 4.79
C VAL A 199 -13.77 -2.85 6.11
N GLY A 200 -15.07 -2.95 6.38
CA GLY A 200 -15.70 -2.51 7.62
C GLY A 200 -16.15 -1.06 7.58
N ALA A 201 -16.32 -0.45 8.74
CA ALA A 201 -16.87 0.90 8.85
C ALA A 201 -16.12 1.73 9.89
N ARG A 202 -16.26 3.05 9.77
CA ARG A 202 -15.99 4.04 10.79
C ARG A 202 -17.23 4.95 10.93
N PRO A 203 -17.30 5.89 11.88
CA PRO A 203 -18.53 6.67 12.10
C PRO A 203 -19.17 7.28 10.85
N ASP A 204 -18.35 7.76 9.90
CA ASP A 204 -18.84 8.52 8.74
C ASP A 204 -18.65 7.80 7.39
N ASP A 205 -17.95 6.67 7.35
CA ASP A 205 -17.62 5.97 6.11
C ASP A 205 -17.75 4.45 6.24
N VAL A 206 -18.11 3.82 5.12
CA VAL A 206 -18.08 2.37 4.91
C VAL A 206 -17.00 2.05 3.89
N PHE A 207 -16.32 0.93 4.08
CA PHE A 207 -15.25 0.43 3.22
C PHE A 207 -15.61 -0.97 2.73
N SER A 208 -15.66 -1.14 1.43
CA SER A 208 -16.09 -2.40 0.79
C SER A 208 -14.93 -3.29 0.34
N GLY A 209 -13.69 -2.92 0.62
CA GLY A 209 -12.53 -3.66 0.16
C GLY A 209 -12.17 -3.32 -1.28
N HIS A 210 -12.45 -4.24 -2.23
CA HIS A 210 -11.98 -4.15 -3.61
C HIS A 210 -10.45 -4.12 -3.71
N SER A 211 -9.78 -4.89 -2.83
CA SER A 211 -8.35 -5.16 -3.01
C SER A 211 -8.14 -5.95 -4.30
N MET A 212 -7.10 -5.63 -5.06
CA MET A 212 -6.91 -6.25 -6.37
C MET A 212 -5.44 -6.32 -6.79
N VAL A 213 -5.17 -7.27 -7.68
CA VAL A 213 -3.92 -7.38 -8.44
C VAL A 213 -4.26 -7.19 -9.92
N ILE A 214 -3.55 -6.30 -10.58
CA ILE A 214 -3.77 -5.92 -11.97
C ILE A 214 -2.46 -6.12 -12.73
N ASP A 215 -2.54 -6.73 -13.92
CA ASP A 215 -1.39 -6.99 -14.79
C ASP A 215 -0.98 -5.73 -15.61
N PRO A 216 0.18 -5.74 -16.29
CA PRO A 216 0.66 -4.62 -17.10
C PRO A 216 -0.24 -4.22 -18.27
N LEU A 217 -1.22 -5.04 -18.64
CA LEU A 217 -2.20 -4.79 -19.69
C LEU A 217 -3.55 -4.28 -19.16
N GLY A 218 -3.68 -4.17 -17.81
CA GLY A 218 -4.89 -3.71 -17.13
C GLY A 218 -5.92 -4.82 -16.84
N ASN A 219 -5.57 -6.09 -17.07
CA ASN A 219 -6.44 -7.19 -16.69
C ASN A 219 -6.38 -7.43 -15.18
N VAL A 220 -7.54 -7.72 -14.59
CA VAL A 220 -7.64 -8.06 -13.17
C VAL A 220 -7.22 -9.52 -12.98
N VAL A 221 -6.06 -9.74 -12.35
CA VAL A 221 -5.54 -11.06 -11.99
C VAL A 221 -6.27 -11.61 -10.78
N LEU A 222 -6.52 -10.74 -9.80
CA LEU A 222 -7.24 -11.03 -8.57
C LEU A 222 -8.11 -9.84 -8.18
N GLN A 223 -9.33 -10.08 -7.76
CA GLN A 223 -10.17 -9.14 -7.03
C GLN A 223 -10.70 -9.81 -5.78
N ALA A 224 -10.45 -9.19 -4.63
CA ALA A 224 -10.96 -9.66 -3.35
C ALA A 224 -12.49 -9.47 -3.30
N LYS A 225 -13.17 -10.32 -2.52
CA LYS A 225 -14.60 -10.21 -2.33
C LYS A 225 -14.98 -8.95 -1.58
N GLU A 226 -16.05 -8.33 -2.01
CA GLU A 226 -16.61 -7.13 -1.39
C GLU A 226 -17.11 -7.42 0.03
N HIS A 227 -16.89 -6.48 0.95
CA HIS A 227 -17.34 -6.54 2.35
C HIS A 227 -16.88 -7.76 3.13
N GLU A 228 -15.95 -8.57 2.60
CA GLU A 228 -15.42 -9.77 3.24
C GLU A 228 -13.99 -9.54 3.73
N GLU A 229 -13.79 -9.71 5.03
CA GLU A 229 -12.44 -9.75 5.58
C GLU A 229 -11.77 -11.07 5.21
N GLY A 230 -10.54 -11.01 4.71
CA GLY A 230 -9.83 -12.22 4.31
C GLY A 230 -8.41 -11.98 3.82
N ILE A 231 -7.76 -13.10 3.53
CA ILE A 231 -6.49 -13.16 2.82
C ILE A 231 -6.77 -13.59 1.39
N PHE A 232 -6.28 -12.82 0.44
CA PHE A 232 -6.47 -13.08 -0.99
C PHE A 232 -5.10 -13.16 -1.65
N THR A 233 -4.80 -14.28 -2.31
CA THR A 233 -3.45 -14.57 -2.80
C THR A 233 -3.42 -14.62 -4.31
N ALA A 234 -2.40 -14.00 -4.92
CA ALA A 234 -2.15 -14.06 -6.37
C ALA A 234 -0.67 -14.34 -6.67
N ASP A 235 -0.44 -15.10 -7.74
CA ASP A 235 0.87 -15.25 -8.35
C ASP A 235 1.02 -14.26 -9.51
N ILE A 236 2.11 -13.48 -9.53
CA ILE A 236 2.46 -12.59 -10.64
C ILE A 236 3.73 -13.04 -11.34
N ASN A 237 3.71 -12.99 -12.69
CA ASN A 237 4.88 -13.28 -13.52
C ASN A 237 5.55 -11.97 -13.97
N LEU A 238 6.65 -11.61 -13.34
CA LEU A 238 7.37 -10.35 -13.59
C LEU A 238 7.99 -10.24 -14.99
N GLU A 239 8.21 -11.36 -15.70
CA GLU A 239 8.68 -11.36 -17.09
C GLU A 239 7.64 -10.70 -18.04
N GLU A 240 6.38 -10.68 -17.63
CA GLU A 240 5.31 -10.05 -18.39
C GLU A 240 5.49 -8.54 -18.52
N VAL A 241 6.06 -7.89 -17.51
CA VAL A 241 6.42 -6.47 -17.56
C VAL A 241 7.44 -6.21 -18.67
N ASP A 242 8.51 -7.01 -18.71
CA ASP A 242 9.57 -6.87 -19.72
C ASP A 242 9.02 -7.15 -21.13
N ARG A 243 8.16 -8.15 -21.26
CA ARG A 243 7.50 -8.49 -22.54
C ARG A 243 6.63 -7.34 -23.05
N VAL A 244 5.79 -6.76 -22.18
CA VAL A 244 4.88 -5.66 -22.56
C VAL A 244 5.67 -4.40 -22.91
N ARG A 245 6.67 -4.03 -22.11
CA ARG A 245 7.55 -2.88 -22.37
C ARG A 245 8.37 -3.04 -23.64
N GLY A 246 8.80 -4.27 -23.94
CA GLY A 246 9.51 -4.58 -25.20
C GLY A 246 8.63 -4.49 -26.46
N GLN A 247 7.30 -4.61 -26.33
CA GLN A 247 6.37 -4.45 -27.44
C GLN A 247 5.99 -2.98 -27.70
N ILE A 248 5.79 -2.20 -26.64
CA ILE A 248 5.43 -0.79 -26.70
C ILE A 248 6.32 -0.05 -25.70
N PRO A 249 7.44 0.58 -26.13
CA PRO A 249 8.45 1.13 -25.23
C PRO A 249 8.05 2.52 -24.69
N VAL A 250 6.94 2.59 -23.94
CA VAL A 250 6.34 3.85 -23.46
C VAL A 250 7.33 4.74 -22.70
N PHE A 251 8.25 4.15 -21.92
CA PHE A 251 9.22 4.91 -21.13
C PHE A 251 10.33 5.53 -22.01
N GLU A 252 10.72 4.85 -23.10
CA GLU A 252 11.71 5.34 -24.05
C GLU A 252 11.12 6.42 -24.94
N ASP A 253 9.83 6.32 -25.30
CA ASP A 253 9.11 7.25 -26.17
C ASP A 253 8.74 8.57 -25.45
N ARG A 254 9.00 8.68 -24.14
CA ARG A 254 8.68 9.89 -23.36
C ARG A 254 9.45 11.10 -23.87
N ARG A 255 8.74 12.20 -24.06
CA ARG A 255 9.30 13.51 -24.43
C ARG A 255 9.63 14.31 -23.17
N THR A 256 10.68 13.85 -22.45
CA THR A 256 11.10 14.48 -21.18
C THR A 256 11.58 15.91 -21.31
N ASP A 257 11.84 16.35 -22.53
CA ASP A 257 12.09 17.75 -22.90
C ASP A 257 10.85 18.65 -22.82
N LEU A 258 9.64 18.07 -22.78
CA LEU A 258 8.36 18.77 -22.73
C LEU A 258 7.64 18.67 -21.38
N TYR A 259 8.07 17.77 -20.49
CA TYR A 259 7.43 17.53 -19.20
C TYR A 259 8.15 18.31 -18.09
N HIS A 260 7.38 18.99 -17.25
CA HIS A 260 7.87 19.85 -16.16
C HIS A 260 7.53 19.24 -14.80
#